data_9c292e4e23da0ef35f4fd17b45495952
#
_entry.id   9c292e4e23da0ef35f4fd17b45495952
#
_cell.length_a   1.000
_cell.length_b   1.000
_cell.length_c   1.000
_cell.angle_alpha   90.00
_cell.angle_beta   90.00
_cell.angle_gamma   90.00
#
_symmetry.space_group_name_H-M   'P 1'
#
loop_
_entity.id
_entity.type
_entity.pdbx_description
1 polymer ?
#
loop_
_entity_poly.entity_id
_entity_poly.type
_entity_poly.pdbx_seq_one_letter_code
_entity_poly.pdbx_strand_id
1 'polypeptide(L)'
;MKSRTVITEIAAAGALLGSYPLDWVVRRGEPYFCEPSSEPVILLHGFGGSRSNLLALAAYLRLAGFDNVSYFEYPRWQTLADSASQLGRIAAEKSGGDGVHLIGHSLGGTVARRYAAGAPKRVVRSLVTLGSPYSYGQWSPTEVGIFGDDDPIVPAPIEELTNRAAFARIVTLHNVGHLALVFHPEALRIIGTELRANRASESKAAA
;
A
#
# COMPACT_ATOMS: atom_id res chain seq x y z
N MET A 1 4.32 24.46 1.03
CA MET A 1 4.33 23.55 -0.11
C MET A 1 5.02 24.22 -1.29
N LYS A 2 5.99 23.58 -1.92
CA LYS A 2 6.73 24.15 -3.04
C LYS A 2 5.86 24.17 -4.30
N SER A 3 6.09 25.10 -5.24
CA SER A 3 5.26 25.24 -6.43
C SER A 3 5.17 23.98 -7.30
N ARG A 4 6.26 23.21 -7.39
CA ARG A 4 6.29 21.92 -8.11
C ARG A 4 5.39 20.89 -7.45
N THR A 5 5.36 20.81 -6.12
CA THR A 5 4.49 19.90 -5.37
C THR A 5 3.02 20.26 -5.56
N VAL A 6 2.67 21.54 -5.61
CA VAL A 6 1.29 21.97 -5.92
C VAL A 6 0.84 21.43 -7.28
N ILE A 7 1.69 21.56 -8.29
CA ILE A 7 1.38 21.09 -9.65
C ILE A 7 1.21 19.56 -9.68
N THR A 8 2.10 18.82 -9.01
CA THR A 8 2.03 17.35 -8.96
C THR A 8 0.82 16.87 -8.18
N GLU A 9 0.44 17.53 -7.08
CA GLU A 9 -0.77 17.21 -6.33
C GLU A 9 -2.05 17.50 -7.11
N ILE A 10 -2.11 18.64 -7.83
CA ILE A 10 -3.25 18.95 -8.72
C ILE A 10 -3.36 17.91 -9.84
N ALA A 11 -2.24 17.54 -10.46
CA ALA A 11 -2.22 16.50 -11.49
C ALA A 11 -2.64 15.13 -10.92
N ALA A 12 -2.16 14.77 -9.74
CA ALA A 12 -2.54 13.55 -9.04
C ALA A 12 -4.03 13.56 -8.67
N ALA A 13 -4.55 14.66 -8.14
CA ALA A 13 -5.98 14.81 -7.85
C ALA A 13 -6.83 14.68 -9.12
N GLY A 14 -6.40 15.30 -10.21
CA GLY A 14 -7.06 15.16 -11.52
C GLY A 14 -7.05 13.72 -12.04
N ALA A 15 -5.94 13.02 -11.91
CA ALA A 15 -5.84 11.60 -12.27
C ALA A 15 -6.75 10.72 -11.41
N LEU A 16 -6.81 10.97 -10.11
CA LEU A 16 -7.69 10.26 -9.19
C LEU A 16 -9.18 10.51 -9.52
N LEU A 17 -9.58 11.75 -9.74
CA LEU A 17 -10.95 12.08 -10.13
C LEU A 17 -11.31 11.49 -11.50
N GLY A 18 -10.38 11.55 -12.47
CA GLY A 18 -10.57 10.97 -13.80
C GLY A 18 -10.63 9.44 -13.83
N SER A 19 -10.14 8.78 -12.79
CA SER A 19 -10.16 7.31 -12.68
C SER A 19 -11.50 6.75 -12.16
N TYR A 20 -12.36 7.54 -11.54
CA TYR A 20 -13.66 7.07 -11.02
C TYR A 20 -14.57 6.42 -12.08
N PRO A 21 -14.71 6.97 -13.31
CA PRO A 21 -15.48 6.30 -14.35
C PRO A 21 -14.89 4.95 -14.78
N LEU A 22 -13.57 4.79 -14.67
CA LEU A 22 -12.88 3.53 -14.99
C LEU A 22 -13.16 2.43 -13.97
N ASP A 23 -13.57 2.78 -12.75
CA ASP A 23 -13.92 1.80 -11.73
C ASP A 23 -15.06 0.85 -12.18
N TRP A 24 -16.04 1.39 -12.89
CA TRP A 24 -17.14 0.60 -13.46
C TRP A 24 -16.67 -0.35 -14.57
N VAL A 25 -15.71 0.07 -15.39
CA VAL A 25 -15.14 -0.77 -16.46
C VAL A 25 -14.28 -1.87 -15.86
N VAL A 26 -13.45 -1.54 -14.86
CA VAL A 26 -12.56 -2.49 -14.19
C VAL A 26 -13.34 -3.52 -13.36
N ARG A 27 -14.49 -3.16 -12.78
CA ARG A 27 -15.39 -4.11 -12.08
C ARG A 27 -15.90 -5.23 -12.97
N ARG A 28 -15.98 -5.02 -14.29
CA ARG A 28 -16.48 -6.01 -15.26
C ARG A 28 -15.39 -6.83 -15.92
N GLY A 29 -14.12 -6.48 -15.73
CA GLY A 29 -13.02 -6.99 -16.50
C GLY A 29 -11.89 -7.65 -15.70
N GLU A 30 -12.18 -8.39 -14.63
CA GLU A 30 -11.18 -9.32 -14.07
C GLU A 30 -11.40 -10.73 -14.67
N PRO A 31 -10.87 -11.01 -15.86
CA PRO A 31 -10.85 -12.38 -16.35
C PRO A 31 -9.67 -13.09 -15.69
N TYR A 32 -9.93 -13.91 -14.69
CA TYR A 32 -8.99 -14.93 -14.26
C TYR A 32 -8.91 -16.00 -15.33
N PHE A 33 -8.09 -15.79 -16.35
CA PHE A 33 -7.85 -16.80 -17.39
C PHE A 33 -6.65 -17.71 -17.07
N CYS A 34 -5.94 -17.45 -15.97
CA CYS A 34 -4.79 -18.24 -15.55
C CYS A 34 -4.69 -18.20 -14.02
N GLU A 35 -4.26 -19.29 -13.42
CA GLU A 35 -3.89 -19.30 -12.00
C GLU A 35 -2.75 -18.28 -11.79
N PRO A 36 -2.86 -17.40 -10.79
CA PRO A 36 -1.81 -16.42 -10.52
C PRO A 36 -0.50 -17.13 -10.21
N SER A 37 0.58 -16.67 -10.83
CA SER A 37 1.93 -17.23 -10.65
C SER A 37 2.72 -16.56 -9.52
N SER A 38 2.16 -15.49 -8.93
CA SER A 38 2.81 -14.70 -7.88
C SER A 38 2.03 -14.70 -6.58
N GLU A 39 2.75 -14.36 -5.51
CA GLU A 39 2.15 -14.19 -4.19
C GLU A 39 1.11 -13.08 -4.19
N PRO A 40 0.05 -13.20 -3.36
CA PRO A 40 -1.03 -12.22 -3.32
C PRO A 40 -0.54 -10.84 -2.86
N VAL A 41 -0.88 -9.82 -3.63
CA VAL A 41 -0.70 -8.41 -3.26
C VAL A 41 -2.06 -7.77 -3.07
N ILE A 42 -2.32 -7.22 -1.90
CA ILE A 42 -3.58 -6.54 -1.57
C ILE A 42 -3.31 -5.04 -1.47
N LEU A 43 -4.00 -4.26 -2.29
CA LEU A 43 -3.91 -2.80 -2.32
C LEU A 43 -5.07 -2.18 -1.55
N LEU A 44 -4.76 -1.20 -0.68
CA LEU A 44 -5.73 -0.51 0.17
C LEU A 44 -5.71 1.00 -0.13
N HIS A 45 -6.86 1.54 -0.53
CA HIS A 45 -7.02 2.98 -0.80
C HIS A 45 -7.11 3.83 0.48
N GLY A 46 -6.93 5.15 0.35
CA GLY A 46 -7.09 6.12 1.42
C GLY A 46 -8.55 6.48 1.71
N PHE A 47 -8.76 7.36 2.70
CA PHE A 47 -10.09 7.84 3.07
C PHE A 47 -10.83 8.46 1.88
N GLY A 48 -12.09 8.05 1.67
CA GLY A 48 -12.91 8.53 0.57
C GLY A 48 -12.47 8.09 -0.83
N GLY A 49 -11.41 7.27 -0.92
CA GLY A 49 -10.94 6.70 -2.18
C GLY A 49 -11.69 5.45 -2.61
N SER A 50 -11.24 4.85 -3.69
CA SER A 50 -11.66 3.55 -4.20
C SER A 50 -10.46 2.87 -4.87
N ARG A 51 -10.64 1.65 -5.36
CA ARG A 51 -9.60 0.94 -6.13
C ARG A 51 -9.10 1.72 -7.34
N SER A 52 -9.93 2.58 -7.94
CA SER A 52 -9.53 3.41 -9.08
C SER A 52 -8.32 4.31 -8.77
N ASN A 53 -8.16 4.71 -7.51
CA ASN A 53 -7.02 5.49 -7.03
C ASN A 53 -5.69 4.72 -7.09
N LEU A 54 -5.75 3.38 -7.17
CA LEU A 54 -4.60 2.49 -7.13
C LEU A 54 -4.32 1.79 -8.46
N LEU A 55 -5.06 2.14 -9.53
CA LEU A 55 -4.92 1.49 -10.84
C LEU A 55 -3.51 1.63 -11.44
N ALA A 56 -2.89 2.80 -11.30
CA ALA A 56 -1.52 3.01 -11.79
C ALA A 56 -0.51 2.15 -11.02
N LEU A 57 -0.65 2.07 -9.70
CA LEU A 57 0.17 1.20 -8.86
C LEU A 57 -0.04 -0.28 -9.23
N ALA A 58 -1.30 -0.70 -9.42
CA ALA A 58 -1.60 -2.07 -9.82
C ALA A 58 -1.04 -2.42 -11.20
N ALA A 59 -1.15 -1.49 -12.17
CA ALA A 59 -0.57 -1.66 -13.50
C ALA A 59 0.97 -1.80 -13.43
N TYR A 60 1.63 -0.94 -12.64
CA TYR A 60 3.07 -1.05 -12.41
C TYR A 60 3.44 -2.41 -11.84
N LEU A 61 2.74 -2.88 -10.81
CA LEU A 61 3.03 -4.17 -10.17
C LEU A 61 2.86 -5.33 -11.15
N ARG A 62 1.80 -5.33 -11.96
CA ARG A 62 1.60 -6.36 -13.00
C ARG A 62 2.72 -6.36 -14.02
N LEU A 63 3.16 -5.19 -14.49
CA LEU A 63 4.31 -5.06 -15.40
C LEU A 63 5.63 -5.49 -14.72
N ALA A 64 5.73 -5.37 -13.40
CA ALA A 64 6.88 -5.80 -12.62
C ALA A 64 6.87 -7.29 -12.28
N GLY A 65 5.87 -8.07 -12.76
CA GLY A 65 5.76 -9.51 -12.59
C GLY A 65 4.97 -9.96 -11.36
N PHE A 66 4.16 -9.07 -10.77
CA PHE A 66 3.20 -9.40 -9.72
C PHE A 66 1.80 -9.48 -10.34
N ASP A 67 1.36 -10.64 -10.78
CA ASP A 67 0.10 -10.86 -11.47
C ASP A 67 -1.10 -11.04 -10.51
N ASN A 68 -0.86 -11.44 -9.26
CA ASN A 68 -1.88 -11.65 -8.24
C ASN A 68 -2.16 -10.36 -7.42
N VAL A 69 -2.57 -9.30 -8.11
CA VAL A 69 -2.89 -8.00 -7.48
C VAL A 69 -4.39 -7.85 -7.32
N SER A 70 -4.83 -7.63 -6.10
CA SER A 70 -6.22 -7.40 -5.73
C SER A 70 -6.41 -6.13 -4.91
N TYR A 71 -7.66 -5.69 -4.75
CA TYR A 71 -8.00 -4.49 -4.02
C TYR A 71 -8.83 -4.84 -2.79
N PHE A 72 -8.54 -4.18 -1.67
CA PHE A 72 -9.38 -4.18 -0.51
C PHE A 72 -10.19 -2.90 -0.47
N GLU A 73 -11.51 -3.04 -0.59
CA GLU A 73 -12.44 -1.92 -0.52
C GLU A 73 -13.21 -1.97 0.81
N TYR A 74 -13.35 -0.83 1.44
CA TYR A 74 -14.07 -0.67 2.69
C TYR A 74 -14.83 0.66 2.70
N PRO A 75 -16.03 0.70 3.29
CA PRO A 75 -16.79 1.92 3.36
C PRO A 75 -16.15 2.91 4.35
N ARG A 76 -16.20 4.21 4.01
CA ARG A 76 -15.59 5.29 4.80
C ARG A 76 -16.13 5.43 6.23
N TRP A 77 -17.31 4.88 6.51
CA TRP A 77 -17.94 4.88 7.85
C TRP A 77 -17.57 3.66 8.69
N GLN A 78 -16.86 2.70 8.14
CA GLN A 78 -16.42 1.52 8.87
C GLN A 78 -15.29 1.89 9.84
N THR A 79 -15.31 1.30 11.02
CA THR A 79 -14.24 1.53 12.00
C THR A 79 -12.92 0.94 11.51
N LEU A 80 -11.81 1.47 12.03
CA LEU A 80 -10.48 0.94 11.75
C LEU A 80 -10.35 -0.52 12.19
N ALA A 81 -10.97 -0.89 13.32
CA ALA A 81 -10.94 -2.24 13.85
C ALA A 81 -11.70 -3.22 12.96
N ASP A 82 -12.89 -2.83 12.49
CA ASP A 82 -13.71 -3.67 11.61
C ASP A 82 -13.06 -3.84 10.24
N SER A 83 -12.47 -2.76 9.70
CA SER A 83 -11.73 -2.80 8.44
C SER A 83 -10.51 -3.73 8.54
N ALA A 84 -9.75 -3.66 9.63
CA ALA A 84 -8.63 -4.55 9.87
C ALA A 84 -9.07 -6.01 10.03
N SER A 85 -10.18 -6.27 10.72
CA SER A 85 -10.75 -7.62 10.86
C SER A 85 -11.23 -8.18 9.53
N GLN A 86 -11.88 -7.35 8.69
CA GLN A 86 -12.30 -7.74 7.35
C GLN A 86 -11.09 -8.03 6.45
N LEU A 87 -10.06 -7.19 6.49
CA LEU A 87 -8.81 -7.41 5.77
C LEU A 87 -8.19 -8.76 6.17
N GLY A 88 -8.22 -9.10 7.46
CA GLY A 88 -7.71 -10.37 7.97
C GLY A 88 -8.38 -11.59 7.36
N ARG A 89 -9.70 -11.55 7.19
CA ARG A 89 -10.44 -12.65 6.53
C ARG A 89 -10.02 -12.80 5.07
N ILE A 90 -9.94 -11.69 4.34
CA ILE A 90 -9.54 -11.68 2.93
C ILE A 90 -8.07 -12.11 2.77
N ALA A 91 -7.18 -11.65 3.64
CA ALA A 91 -5.79 -12.04 3.62
C ALA A 91 -5.61 -13.54 3.87
N ALA A 92 -6.35 -14.10 4.82
CA ALA A 92 -6.33 -15.54 5.10
C ALA A 92 -6.84 -16.36 3.91
N GLU A 93 -7.93 -15.93 3.27
CA GLU A 93 -8.49 -16.57 2.08
C GLU A 93 -7.51 -16.56 0.91
N LYS A 94 -6.88 -15.39 0.67
CA LYS A 94 -5.98 -15.21 -0.48
C LYS A 94 -4.60 -15.83 -0.27
N SER A 95 -4.13 -15.95 0.96
CA SER A 95 -2.76 -16.37 1.24
C SER A 95 -2.45 -17.81 0.83
N GLY A 96 -3.45 -18.68 0.77
CA GLY A 96 -3.22 -20.09 0.49
C GLY A 96 -2.23 -20.80 1.43
N GLY A 97 -1.82 -20.12 2.52
CA GLY A 97 -0.77 -20.56 3.46
C GLY A 97 0.57 -19.84 3.27
N ASP A 98 0.79 -19.19 2.14
CA ASP A 98 2.07 -18.55 1.79
C ASP A 98 2.20 -17.09 2.23
N GLY A 99 1.14 -16.51 2.77
CA GLY A 99 1.10 -15.13 3.21
C GLY A 99 0.77 -14.14 2.08
N VAL A 100 0.64 -12.85 2.44
CA VAL A 100 0.24 -11.78 1.52
C VAL A 100 1.15 -10.57 1.65
N HIS A 101 1.29 -9.80 0.58
CA HIS A 101 1.86 -8.46 0.59
C HIS A 101 0.74 -7.43 0.75
N LEU A 102 0.92 -6.46 1.63
CA LEU A 102 -0.03 -5.38 1.86
C LEU A 102 0.58 -4.05 1.43
N ILE A 103 -0.14 -3.30 0.60
CA ILE A 103 0.27 -1.94 0.21
C ILE A 103 -0.90 -1.00 0.47
N GLY A 104 -0.72 -0.05 1.37
CA GLY A 104 -1.78 0.87 1.78
C GLY A 104 -1.42 2.33 1.62
N HIS A 105 -2.31 3.12 1.00
CA HIS A 105 -2.19 4.57 0.94
C HIS A 105 -3.01 5.22 2.05
N SER A 106 -2.42 6.18 2.75
CA SER A 106 -3.11 7.00 3.76
C SER A 106 -3.83 6.12 4.81
N LEU A 107 -5.14 6.26 4.98
CA LEU A 107 -5.95 5.43 5.87
C LEU A 107 -5.82 3.92 5.57
N GLY A 108 -5.68 3.53 4.30
CA GLY A 108 -5.47 2.14 3.91
C GLY A 108 -4.22 1.53 4.51
N GLY A 109 -3.13 2.30 4.62
CA GLY A 109 -1.92 1.85 5.31
C GLY A 109 -2.12 1.72 6.82
N THR A 110 -2.93 2.59 7.43
CA THR A 110 -3.29 2.46 8.85
C THR A 110 -4.13 1.19 9.11
N VAL A 111 -5.06 0.84 8.22
CA VAL A 111 -5.83 -0.42 8.29
C VAL A 111 -4.88 -1.62 8.17
N ALA A 112 -4.00 -1.60 7.18
CA ALA A 112 -3.03 -2.67 6.94
C ALA A 112 -2.08 -2.87 8.13
N ARG A 113 -1.55 -1.78 8.71
CA ARG A 113 -0.69 -1.79 9.89
C ARG A 113 -1.41 -2.38 11.10
N ARG A 114 -2.65 -1.94 11.35
CA ARG A 114 -3.44 -2.47 12.46
C ARG A 114 -3.68 -3.97 12.33
N TYR A 115 -3.97 -4.45 11.13
CA TYR A 115 -4.08 -5.89 10.89
C TYR A 115 -2.75 -6.60 11.10
N ALA A 116 -1.67 -6.11 10.50
CA ALA A 116 -0.34 -6.73 10.60
C ALA A 116 0.18 -6.84 12.04
N ALA A 117 -0.15 -5.86 12.90
CA ALA A 117 0.22 -5.88 14.31
C ALA A 117 -0.39 -7.05 15.11
N GLY A 118 -1.55 -7.57 14.69
CA GLY A 118 -2.23 -8.72 15.32
C GLY A 118 -2.13 -10.01 14.52
N ALA A 119 -1.58 -9.97 13.31
CA ALA A 119 -1.49 -11.14 12.45
C ALA A 119 -0.37 -12.11 12.87
N PRO A 120 -0.52 -13.41 12.62
CA PRO A 120 0.59 -14.35 12.76
C PRO A 120 1.77 -13.94 11.87
N LYS A 121 3.01 -14.10 12.35
CA LYS A 121 4.24 -13.59 11.72
C LYS A 121 4.45 -13.98 10.23
N ARG A 122 3.84 -15.09 9.80
CA ARG A 122 3.98 -15.58 8.41
C ARG A 122 2.87 -15.13 7.46
N VAL A 123 1.82 -14.48 7.98
CA VAL A 123 0.65 -14.10 7.15
C VAL A 123 0.90 -12.82 6.38
N VAL A 124 1.63 -11.85 6.96
CA VAL A 124 2.01 -10.62 6.27
C VAL A 124 3.48 -10.69 5.91
N ARG A 125 3.78 -10.89 4.64
CA ARG A 125 5.15 -10.97 4.12
C ARG A 125 5.83 -9.63 4.07
N SER A 126 5.15 -8.64 3.54
CA SER A 126 5.60 -7.24 3.57
C SER A 126 4.42 -6.31 3.75
N LEU A 127 4.70 -5.21 4.39
CA LEU A 127 3.78 -4.10 4.57
C LEU A 127 4.45 -2.84 4.03
N VAL A 128 3.89 -2.24 2.98
CA VAL A 128 4.33 -0.94 2.49
C VAL A 128 3.21 0.07 2.68
N THR A 129 3.52 1.20 3.28
CA THR A 129 2.56 2.28 3.53
C THR A 129 3.00 3.57 2.85
N LEU A 130 2.07 4.27 2.23
CA LEU A 130 2.28 5.49 1.46
C LEU A 130 1.53 6.63 2.15
N GLY A 131 2.23 7.60 2.72
CA GLY A 131 1.63 8.74 3.41
C GLY A 131 0.61 8.33 4.48
N SER A 132 0.90 7.28 5.25
CA SER A 132 -0.04 6.77 6.25
C SER A 132 0.25 7.33 7.62
N PRO A 133 -0.77 7.83 8.36
CA PRO A 133 -0.57 8.37 9.70
C PRO A 133 0.14 7.39 10.62
N TYR A 134 1.21 7.82 11.27
CA TYR A 134 2.02 7.01 12.17
C TYR A 134 1.57 7.06 13.63
N SER A 135 0.68 7.98 13.97
CA SER A 135 0.13 8.15 15.32
C SER A 135 -0.92 7.10 15.72
N TYR A 136 -1.44 6.33 14.77
CA TYR A 136 -2.53 5.36 14.98
C TYR A 136 -2.03 3.92 15.05
N GLY A 137 -1.08 3.60 15.89
CA GLY A 137 -0.70 2.22 16.12
C GLY A 137 0.81 1.99 16.21
N GLN A 138 1.19 0.76 16.45
CA GLN A 138 2.58 0.34 16.50
C GLN A 138 3.08 0.05 15.07
N TRP A 139 4.32 0.44 14.79
CA TRP A 139 4.99 0.05 13.57
C TRP A 139 5.20 -1.47 13.52
N SER A 140 5.02 -2.04 12.34
CA SER A 140 5.35 -3.45 12.12
C SER A 140 6.85 -3.57 11.78
N PRO A 141 7.55 -4.59 12.28
CA PRO A 141 8.94 -4.84 11.92
C PRO A 141 9.19 -5.04 10.42
N THR A 142 8.15 -5.43 9.69
CA THR A 142 8.19 -5.64 8.24
C THR A 142 7.67 -4.44 7.43
N GLU A 143 7.40 -3.31 8.10
CA GLU A 143 6.83 -2.14 7.44
C GLU A 143 7.90 -1.28 6.77
N VAL A 144 7.63 -0.90 5.52
CA VAL A 144 8.32 0.19 4.82
C VAL A 144 7.34 1.36 4.68
N GLY A 145 7.55 2.41 5.46
CA GLY A 145 6.76 3.64 5.39
C GLY A 145 7.38 4.63 4.41
N ILE A 146 6.63 5.04 3.38
CA ILE A 146 7.06 6.03 2.38
C ILE A 146 6.26 7.30 2.60
N PHE A 147 6.95 8.43 2.78
CA PHE A 147 6.35 9.74 3.05
C PHE A 147 6.84 10.77 2.03
N GLY A 148 6.05 11.80 1.83
CA GLY A 148 6.49 13.00 1.11
C GLY A 148 6.88 14.10 2.09
N ASP A 149 7.97 14.83 1.82
CA ASP A 149 8.39 15.96 2.68
C ASP A 149 7.49 17.19 2.54
N ASP A 150 6.69 17.23 1.49
CA ASP A 150 5.72 18.31 1.19
C ASP A 150 4.26 17.84 1.32
N ASP A 151 4.03 16.72 2.02
CA ASP A 151 2.69 16.20 2.29
C ASP A 151 1.96 17.06 3.33
N PRO A 152 0.88 17.79 2.94
CA PRO A 152 0.16 18.67 3.86
C PRO A 152 -0.86 17.91 4.73
N ILE A 153 -1.11 16.63 4.45
CA ILE A 153 -2.13 15.82 5.13
C ILE A 153 -1.47 14.93 6.18
N VAL A 154 -0.40 14.24 5.79
CA VAL A 154 0.37 13.37 6.67
C VAL A 154 1.85 13.76 6.60
N PRO A 155 2.30 14.63 7.50
CA PRO A 155 3.71 15.03 7.55
C PRO A 155 4.63 13.82 7.70
N ALA A 156 5.81 13.89 7.08
CA ALA A 156 6.84 12.88 7.28
C ALA A 156 7.21 12.78 8.78
N PRO A 157 7.49 11.57 9.30
CA PRO A 157 7.87 11.40 10.70
C PRO A 157 9.15 12.19 11.04
N ILE A 158 9.16 12.81 12.21
CA ILE A 158 10.36 13.43 12.76
C ILE A 158 11.34 12.37 13.26
N GLU A 159 12.62 12.74 13.41
CA GLU A 159 13.70 11.81 13.78
C GLU A 159 13.44 11.04 15.09
N GLU A 160 12.84 11.69 16.08
CA GLU A 160 12.48 11.02 17.35
C GLU A 160 11.48 9.87 17.18
N LEU A 161 10.56 9.97 16.23
CA LEU A 161 9.60 8.93 15.91
C LEU A 161 10.23 7.82 15.07
N THR A 162 11.16 8.17 14.17
CA THR A 162 11.96 7.20 13.41
C THR A 162 12.83 6.34 14.32
N ASN A 163 13.43 6.93 15.35
CA ASN A 163 14.24 6.20 16.33
C ASN A 163 13.42 5.26 17.23
N ARG A 164 12.15 5.58 17.49
CA ARG A 164 11.21 4.69 18.20
C ARG A 164 10.69 3.57 17.32
N ALA A 165 10.66 3.77 16.01
CA ALA A 165 10.28 2.77 15.02
C ALA A 165 11.47 1.88 14.61
N ALA A 166 12.28 1.44 15.57
CA ALA A 166 13.54 0.71 15.35
C ALA A 166 13.43 -0.55 14.47
N PHE A 167 12.21 -0.95 14.13
CA PHE A 167 11.91 -2.14 13.33
C PHE A 167 11.22 -1.83 11.99
N ALA A 168 10.97 -0.56 11.68
CA ALA A 168 10.38 -0.14 10.41
C ALA A 168 11.39 0.66 9.59
N ARG A 169 11.41 0.46 8.28
CA ARG A 169 12.16 1.31 7.37
C ARG A 169 11.31 2.48 6.92
N ILE A 170 11.80 3.70 7.12
CA ILE A 170 11.13 4.93 6.71
C ILE A 170 11.91 5.56 5.56
N VAL A 171 11.18 5.97 4.52
CA VAL A 171 11.72 6.66 3.35
C VAL A 171 10.94 7.95 3.15
N THR A 172 11.63 9.07 3.08
CA THR A 172 11.04 10.37 2.77
C THR A 172 11.44 10.79 1.36
N LEU A 173 10.44 11.05 0.52
CA LEU A 173 10.64 11.51 -0.86
C LEU A 173 10.55 13.04 -0.91
N HIS A 174 11.49 13.66 -1.63
CA HIS A 174 11.60 15.10 -1.71
C HIS A 174 10.65 15.71 -2.75
N ASN A 175 9.99 16.82 -2.37
CA ASN A 175 9.01 17.56 -3.19
C ASN A 175 7.82 16.70 -3.63
N VAL A 176 7.39 15.78 -2.79
CA VAL A 176 6.24 14.90 -3.02
C VAL A 176 5.16 15.20 -2.00
N GLY A 177 3.94 15.39 -2.47
CA GLY A 177 2.76 15.56 -1.64
C GLY A 177 1.99 14.25 -1.47
N HIS A 178 0.83 14.33 -0.82
CA HIS A 178 0.07 13.16 -0.36
C HIS A 178 -0.45 12.25 -1.49
N LEU A 179 -1.12 12.85 -2.48
CA LEU A 179 -1.76 12.10 -3.55
C LEU A 179 -0.75 11.60 -4.59
N ALA A 180 0.33 12.36 -4.78
CA ALA A 180 1.37 12.02 -5.73
C ALA A 180 2.14 10.74 -5.35
N LEU A 181 2.15 10.34 -4.08
CA LEU A 181 2.86 9.14 -3.59
C LEU A 181 2.48 7.86 -4.35
N VAL A 182 1.20 7.69 -4.72
CA VAL A 182 0.73 6.48 -5.41
C VAL A 182 1.13 6.38 -6.88
N PHE A 183 1.65 7.49 -7.44
CA PHE A 183 2.12 7.58 -8.82
C PHE A 183 3.62 7.84 -8.92
N HIS A 184 4.28 8.17 -7.81
CA HIS A 184 5.66 8.63 -7.82
C HIS A 184 6.62 7.49 -8.22
N PRO A 185 7.46 7.67 -9.26
CA PRO A 185 8.30 6.59 -9.79
C PRO A 185 9.21 5.96 -8.75
N GLU A 186 9.77 6.78 -7.84
CA GLU A 186 10.63 6.29 -6.77
C GLU A 186 9.85 5.47 -5.74
N ALA A 187 8.61 5.89 -5.37
CA ALA A 187 7.75 5.10 -4.49
C ALA A 187 7.43 3.74 -5.13
N LEU A 188 7.06 3.73 -6.41
CA LEU A 188 6.79 2.50 -7.16
C LEU A 188 8.01 1.59 -7.21
N ARG A 189 9.19 2.14 -7.45
CA ARG A 189 10.45 1.39 -7.47
C ARG A 189 10.77 0.76 -6.10
N ILE A 190 10.57 1.51 -5.01
CA ILE A 190 10.78 1.01 -3.64
C ILE A 190 9.81 -0.14 -3.35
N ILE A 191 8.53 0.01 -3.68
CA ILE A 191 7.52 -1.05 -3.52
C ILE A 191 7.97 -2.32 -4.26
N GLY A 192 8.25 -2.22 -5.55
CA GLY A 192 8.66 -3.38 -6.35
C GLY A 192 9.94 -4.06 -5.85
N THR A 193 10.87 -3.29 -5.30
CA THR A 193 12.11 -3.83 -4.70
C THR A 193 11.82 -4.58 -3.41
N GLU A 194 10.96 -4.02 -2.55
CA GLU A 194 10.58 -4.64 -1.28
C GLU A 194 9.87 -5.98 -1.48
N LEU A 195 8.91 -6.03 -2.39
CA LEU A 195 8.20 -7.26 -2.69
C LEU A 195 9.15 -8.36 -3.23
N ARG A 196 10.09 -7.98 -4.11
CA ARG A 196 11.09 -8.94 -4.64
C ARG A 196 12.08 -9.44 -3.60
N ALA A 197 12.51 -8.57 -2.66
CA ALA A 197 13.43 -8.95 -1.61
C ALA A 197 12.86 -10.04 -0.69
N ASN A 198 11.58 -9.93 -0.35
CA ASN A 198 10.87 -10.91 0.47
C ASN A 198 10.68 -12.25 -0.27
N ARG A 199 10.48 -12.23 -1.58
CA ARG A 199 10.45 -13.42 -2.43
C ARG A 199 11.79 -14.20 -2.44
N ALA A 200 12.90 -13.47 -2.54
CA ALA A 200 14.23 -14.05 -2.62
C ALA A 200 14.70 -14.65 -1.28
N SER A 201 14.27 -14.10 -0.15
CA SER A 201 14.68 -14.58 1.18
C SER A 201 14.07 -15.96 1.50
N GLU A 202 12.90 -16.27 0.99
CA GLU A 202 12.24 -17.56 1.22
C GLU A 202 12.74 -18.66 0.32
N SER A 203 13.08 -18.36 -0.93
CA SER A 203 13.73 -19.32 -1.82
C SER A 203 15.06 -19.84 -1.24
N LYS A 204 15.77 -18.99 -0.45
CA LYS A 204 16.98 -19.39 0.27
C LYS A 204 16.72 -20.13 1.58
N ALA A 205 15.57 -19.95 2.20
CA ALA A 205 15.22 -20.64 3.44
C ALA A 205 14.58 -22.03 3.19
N ALA A 206 14.12 -22.28 1.96
CA ALA A 206 13.51 -23.52 1.52
C ALA A 206 14.52 -24.48 0.81
N ALA A 207 15.73 -24.00 0.52
CA ALA A 207 16.83 -24.75 -0.09
C ALA A 207 17.87 -25.18 0.96
#